data_a4f3cfef7b21dec6e85dbf01ab419904
#
_entry.id   a4f3cfef7b21dec6e85dbf01ab419904
#
_cell.length_a   1.000
_cell.length_b   1.000
_cell.length_c   1.000
_cell.angle_alpha   90.00
_cell.angle_beta   90.00
_cell.angle_gamma   90.00
#
_symmetry.space_group_name_H-M   'P 1'
#
loop_
_entity.id
_entity.type
_entity.pdbx_description
1 polymer ?
#
loop_
_entity_poly.entity_id
_entity_poly.type
_entity_poly.pdbx_seq_one_letter_code
_entity_poly.pdbx_strand_id
1 'polypeptide(L)'
;MLRNTKVLVKSFLPLLLMAALSAGLIFYANANLNDLSRQTRDIVDLQVVRLEKILAVRINVNEAAVNARNLILETREQEMGSYRARYDAAAKGAFDATKALIALADTPERKNTNQALQGILEEFFAAMDRSNSLGLKNDNEAAAKILLTEGSVARAKVRDFVQGRVDRLTSELRQARDGAEQAASTAKMVLASATVAGLIGAMALSALIVIFGITRPLGSLVGVLQRMARGEVDAEIREAGRGDEIGAVGKAVEGIKAMVARKAAEEAEVKRLADAAAAAERKRTMIELADGFERAVGGIVGLVSSSATELQATA
;
A
#
# COMPACT_ATOMS: atom_id res chain seq x y z
N MET A 1 12.35 -1.84 -25.43
CA MET A 1 11.02 -1.22 -25.60
C MET A 1 10.98 0.25 -25.18
N LEU A 2 11.46 0.65 -24.01
CA LEU A 2 11.41 2.05 -23.54
C LEU A 2 12.16 3.08 -24.41
N ARG A 3 13.13 2.67 -25.23
CA ARG A 3 13.95 3.58 -26.05
C ARG A 3 13.13 4.35 -27.13
N ASN A 4 12.03 3.75 -27.59
CA ASN A 4 11.22 4.31 -28.69
C ASN A 4 9.84 4.83 -28.24
N THR A 5 9.51 4.78 -26.93
CA THR A 5 8.28 5.37 -26.40
C THR A 5 8.50 6.84 -26.08
N LYS A 6 7.46 7.67 -26.26
CA LYS A 6 7.49 9.11 -25.97
C LYS A 6 7.91 9.37 -24.53
N VAL A 7 8.65 10.41 -24.26
CA VAL A 7 9.12 10.81 -22.92
C VAL A 7 7.94 10.97 -21.97
N LEU A 8 6.84 11.57 -22.43
CA LEU A 8 5.61 11.74 -21.67
C LEU A 8 5.07 10.38 -21.17
N VAL A 9 4.97 9.37 -22.05
CA VAL A 9 4.44 8.04 -21.68
C VAL A 9 5.34 7.36 -20.65
N LYS A 10 6.66 7.48 -20.78
CA LYS A 10 7.62 6.96 -19.79
C LYS A 10 7.44 7.58 -18.41
N SER A 11 7.22 8.90 -18.35
CA SER A 11 7.04 9.65 -17.10
C SER A 11 5.72 9.33 -16.41
N PHE A 12 4.68 8.98 -17.18
CA PHE A 12 3.39 8.56 -16.63
C PHE A 12 3.37 7.11 -16.10
N LEU A 13 4.29 6.26 -16.54
CA LEU A 13 4.31 4.84 -16.14
C LEU A 13 4.40 4.63 -14.60
N PRO A 14 5.31 5.29 -13.87
CA PRO A 14 5.34 5.20 -12.41
C PRO A 14 4.06 5.71 -11.73
N LEU A 15 3.43 6.76 -12.28
CA LEU A 15 2.18 7.31 -11.77
C LEU A 15 1.02 6.33 -11.95
N LEU A 16 0.91 5.69 -13.11
CA LEU A 16 -0.10 4.67 -13.37
C LEU A 16 0.08 3.45 -12.45
N LEU A 17 1.33 3.03 -12.22
CA LEU A 17 1.63 1.95 -11.29
C LEU A 17 1.22 2.33 -9.86
N MET A 18 1.51 3.55 -9.41
CA MET A 18 1.07 4.06 -8.10
C MET A 18 -0.45 4.14 -7.99
N ALA A 19 -1.15 4.59 -9.04
CA ALA A 19 -2.61 4.63 -9.07
C ALA A 19 -3.21 3.22 -8.96
N ALA A 20 -2.69 2.26 -9.71
CA ALA A 20 -3.13 0.87 -9.66
C ALA A 20 -2.87 0.23 -8.28
N LEU A 21 -1.69 0.46 -7.70
CA LEU A 21 -1.36 0.03 -6.35
C LEU A 21 -2.31 0.63 -5.31
N SER A 22 -2.55 1.94 -5.38
CA SER A 22 -3.47 2.64 -4.48
C SER A 22 -4.89 2.09 -4.57
N ALA A 23 -5.39 1.84 -5.79
CA ALA A 23 -6.69 1.22 -5.99
C ALA A 23 -6.76 -0.20 -5.38
N GLY A 24 -5.72 -1.01 -5.56
CA GLY A 24 -5.59 -2.33 -4.96
C GLY A 24 -5.57 -2.29 -3.42
N LEU A 25 -4.82 -1.35 -2.84
CA LEU A 25 -4.77 -1.16 -1.38
C LEU A 25 -6.11 -0.69 -0.80
N ILE A 26 -6.81 0.22 -1.50
CA ILE A 26 -8.16 0.66 -1.09
C ILE A 26 -9.13 -0.50 -1.13
N PHE A 27 -9.11 -1.32 -2.19
CA PHE A 27 -9.97 -2.50 -2.30
C PHE A 27 -9.68 -3.49 -1.17
N TYR A 28 -8.40 -3.80 -0.90
CA TYR A 28 -7.98 -4.67 0.20
C TYR A 28 -8.41 -4.12 1.56
N ALA A 29 -8.21 -2.82 1.82
CA ALA A 29 -8.62 -2.17 3.06
C ALA A 29 -10.13 -2.25 3.27
N ASN A 30 -10.93 -1.98 2.23
CA ASN A 30 -12.39 -2.04 2.29
C ASN A 30 -12.89 -3.47 2.55
N ALA A 31 -12.29 -4.48 1.92
CA ALA A 31 -12.62 -5.89 2.16
C ALA A 31 -12.36 -6.29 3.63
N ASN A 32 -11.18 -5.93 4.19
CA ASN A 32 -10.84 -6.22 5.57
C ASN A 32 -11.71 -5.45 6.58
N LEU A 33 -12.05 -4.18 6.30
CA LEU A 33 -12.97 -3.41 7.14
C LEU A 33 -14.38 -4.01 7.18
N ASN A 34 -14.87 -4.50 6.04
CA ASN A 34 -16.16 -5.18 5.98
C ASN A 34 -16.15 -6.50 6.78
N ASP A 35 -15.07 -7.26 6.68
CA ASP A 35 -14.91 -8.50 7.44
C ASP A 35 -14.82 -8.22 8.95
N LEU A 36 -14.02 -7.26 9.37
CA LEU A 36 -13.92 -6.82 10.76
C LEU A 36 -15.27 -6.31 11.31
N SER A 37 -16.02 -5.57 10.47
CA SER A 37 -17.36 -5.11 10.85
C SER A 37 -18.34 -6.26 11.06
N ARG A 38 -18.27 -7.32 10.22
CA ARG A 38 -19.07 -8.54 10.41
C ARG A 38 -18.69 -9.26 11.71
N GLN A 39 -17.40 -9.50 11.93
CA GLN A 39 -16.90 -10.14 13.16
C GLN A 39 -17.33 -9.35 14.42
N THR A 40 -17.21 -8.02 14.39
CA THR A 40 -17.66 -7.17 15.50
C THR A 40 -19.18 -7.29 15.73
N ARG A 41 -19.96 -7.33 14.67
CA ARG A 41 -21.42 -7.54 14.77
C ARG A 41 -21.75 -8.89 15.38
N ASP A 42 -21.10 -9.96 14.93
CA ASP A 42 -21.30 -11.30 15.48
C ASP A 42 -20.94 -11.36 16.97
N ILE A 43 -19.89 -10.66 17.39
CA ILE A 43 -19.53 -10.53 18.80
C ILE A 43 -20.65 -9.84 19.58
N VAL A 44 -21.12 -8.69 19.13
CA VAL A 44 -22.10 -7.86 19.85
C VAL A 44 -23.49 -8.47 19.80
N ASP A 45 -23.97 -8.81 18.63
CA ASP A 45 -25.38 -9.21 18.43
C ASP A 45 -25.63 -10.67 18.81
N LEU A 46 -24.60 -11.50 18.88
CA LEU A 46 -24.76 -12.92 19.19
C LEU A 46 -24.07 -13.34 20.48
N GLN A 47 -22.75 -13.11 20.61
CA GLN A 47 -22.01 -13.63 21.77
C GLN A 47 -22.33 -12.88 23.05
N VAL A 48 -22.42 -11.54 23.00
CA VAL A 48 -22.78 -10.71 24.15
C VAL A 48 -24.23 -10.98 24.58
N VAL A 49 -25.15 -11.10 23.62
CA VAL A 49 -26.56 -11.40 23.90
C VAL A 49 -26.71 -12.78 24.55
N ARG A 50 -25.99 -13.81 24.12
CA ARG A 50 -25.97 -15.13 24.75
C ARG A 50 -25.47 -15.05 26.19
N LEU A 51 -24.38 -14.30 26.43
CA LEU A 51 -23.87 -14.09 27.80
C LEU A 51 -24.88 -13.34 28.66
N GLU A 52 -25.53 -12.31 28.15
CA GLU A 52 -26.61 -11.61 28.86
C GLU A 52 -27.74 -12.55 29.23
N LYS A 53 -28.22 -13.40 28.33
CA LYS A 53 -29.33 -14.31 28.62
C LYS A 53 -28.97 -15.38 29.65
N ILE A 54 -27.77 -15.94 29.63
CA ILE A 54 -27.35 -16.90 30.66
C ILE A 54 -27.19 -16.24 32.04
N LEU A 55 -26.72 -14.99 32.09
CA LEU A 55 -26.66 -14.19 33.30
C LEU A 55 -28.08 -13.84 33.80
N ALA A 56 -29.02 -13.56 32.92
CA ALA A 56 -30.42 -13.35 33.26
C ALA A 56 -31.04 -14.61 33.87
N VAL A 57 -30.75 -15.81 33.38
CA VAL A 57 -31.14 -17.06 34.02
C VAL A 57 -30.60 -17.12 35.46
N ARG A 58 -29.31 -16.83 35.65
CA ARG A 58 -28.67 -16.83 36.98
C ARG A 58 -29.35 -15.87 37.97
N ILE A 59 -29.62 -14.65 37.53
CA ILE A 59 -30.28 -13.62 38.33
C ILE A 59 -31.68 -14.07 38.72
N ASN A 60 -32.49 -14.49 37.76
CA ASN A 60 -33.87 -14.89 37.99
C ASN A 60 -33.98 -16.13 38.89
N VAL A 61 -33.11 -17.14 38.71
CA VAL A 61 -33.07 -18.31 39.63
C VAL A 61 -32.72 -17.90 41.06
N ASN A 62 -31.77 -16.97 41.24
CA ASN A 62 -31.44 -16.48 42.58
C ASN A 62 -32.60 -15.67 43.17
N GLU A 63 -33.27 -14.83 42.41
CA GLU A 63 -34.42 -14.04 42.85
C GLU A 63 -35.59 -14.95 43.21
N ALA A 64 -35.89 -15.96 42.42
CA ALA A 64 -36.88 -16.97 42.73
C ALA A 64 -36.57 -17.69 44.07
N ALA A 65 -35.32 -18.11 44.27
CA ALA A 65 -34.90 -18.77 45.50
C ALA A 65 -35.02 -17.87 46.75
N VAL A 66 -34.73 -16.57 46.61
CA VAL A 66 -34.89 -15.59 47.71
C VAL A 66 -36.36 -15.39 48.03
N ASN A 67 -37.20 -15.18 47.02
CA ASN A 67 -38.63 -14.98 47.21
C ASN A 67 -39.34 -16.23 47.77
N ALA A 68 -38.97 -17.44 47.35
CA ALA A 68 -39.44 -18.68 47.92
C ALA A 68 -39.07 -18.79 49.41
N ARG A 69 -37.84 -18.43 49.81
CA ARG A 69 -37.43 -18.42 51.21
C ARG A 69 -38.22 -17.39 52.02
N ASN A 70 -38.37 -16.18 51.49
CA ASN A 70 -39.15 -15.12 52.19
C ASN A 70 -40.60 -15.51 52.37
N LEU A 71 -41.22 -16.18 51.41
CA LEU A 71 -42.56 -16.69 51.46
C LEU A 71 -42.73 -17.69 52.65
N ILE A 72 -41.77 -18.60 52.84
CA ILE A 72 -41.82 -19.61 53.95
C ILE A 72 -41.60 -18.94 55.29
N LEU A 73 -40.85 -17.88 55.42
CA LEU A 73 -40.56 -17.16 56.65
C LEU A 73 -41.65 -16.14 57.01
N GLU A 74 -42.53 -15.80 56.10
CA GLU A 74 -43.58 -14.82 56.26
C GLU A 74 -44.88 -15.53 56.76
N THR A 75 -45.66 -14.87 57.60
CA THR A 75 -46.92 -15.37 58.12
C THR A 75 -48.12 -14.54 57.72
N ARG A 76 -47.89 -13.34 57.21
CA ARG A 76 -48.94 -12.42 56.75
C ARG A 76 -49.35 -12.79 55.34
N GLU A 77 -50.59 -13.18 55.12
CA GLU A 77 -51.10 -13.68 53.83
C GLU A 77 -50.88 -12.74 52.72
N GLN A 78 -51.08 -11.43 52.89
CA GLN A 78 -50.88 -10.41 51.86
C GLN A 78 -49.42 -10.36 51.44
N GLU A 79 -48.46 -10.41 52.34
CA GLU A 79 -47.03 -10.37 52.04
C GLU A 79 -46.54 -11.67 51.36
N MET A 80 -47.08 -12.83 51.82
CA MET A 80 -46.84 -14.14 51.23
C MET A 80 -47.26 -14.13 49.72
N GLY A 81 -48.47 -13.55 49.45
CA GLY A 81 -48.92 -13.34 48.06
C GLY A 81 -47.98 -12.46 47.22
N SER A 82 -47.41 -11.41 47.83
CA SER A 82 -46.43 -10.55 47.17
C SER A 82 -45.12 -11.31 46.82
N TYR A 83 -44.58 -12.12 47.77
CA TYR A 83 -43.40 -12.97 47.50
C TYR A 83 -43.70 -14.02 46.45
N ARG A 84 -44.88 -14.63 46.47
CA ARG A 84 -45.29 -15.58 45.42
C ARG A 84 -45.32 -14.93 44.05
N ALA A 85 -45.89 -13.75 43.89
CA ALA A 85 -45.92 -13.03 42.61
C ALA A 85 -44.51 -12.71 42.07
N ARG A 86 -43.59 -12.27 42.96
CA ARG A 86 -42.19 -12.02 42.57
C ARG A 86 -41.45 -13.30 42.17
N TYR A 87 -41.71 -14.41 42.88
CA TYR A 87 -41.20 -15.73 42.54
C TYR A 87 -41.68 -16.16 41.12
N ASP A 88 -42.99 -16.04 40.87
CA ASP A 88 -43.55 -16.41 39.57
C ASP A 88 -42.98 -15.56 38.41
N ALA A 89 -42.79 -14.26 38.66
CA ALA A 89 -42.17 -13.38 37.70
C ALA A 89 -40.70 -13.77 37.43
N ALA A 90 -39.95 -14.11 38.45
CA ALA A 90 -38.58 -14.57 38.33
C ALA A 90 -38.48 -15.94 37.62
N ALA A 91 -39.40 -16.88 37.96
CA ALA A 91 -39.47 -18.17 37.26
C ALA A 91 -39.73 -17.97 35.75
N LYS A 92 -40.72 -17.15 35.41
CA LYS A 92 -41.00 -16.79 34.04
C LYS A 92 -39.79 -16.17 33.35
N GLY A 93 -39.09 -15.23 34.00
CA GLY A 93 -37.89 -14.59 33.45
C GLY A 93 -36.76 -15.58 33.15
N ALA A 94 -36.55 -16.59 34.02
CA ALA A 94 -35.57 -17.66 33.81
C ALA A 94 -35.91 -18.50 32.58
N PHE A 95 -37.17 -18.90 32.41
CA PHE A 95 -37.62 -19.67 31.25
C PHE A 95 -37.60 -18.84 29.96
N ASP A 96 -38.01 -17.58 29.98
CA ASP A 96 -37.97 -16.68 28.84
C ASP A 96 -36.51 -16.48 28.35
N ALA A 97 -35.57 -16.28 29.28
CA ALA A 97 -34.15 -16.19 28.96
C ALA A 97 -33.58 -17.48 28.36
N THR A 98 -34.00 -18.65 28.91
CA THR A 98 -33.58 -19.95 28.38
C THR A 98 -34.16 -20.22 26.99
N LYS A 99 -35.43 -19.87 26.77
CA LYS A 99 -36.06 -19.95 25.44
C LYS A 99 -35.33 -19.07 24.41
N ALA A 100 -34.91 -17.87 24.79
CA ALA A 100 -34.09 -16.99 23.95
C ALA A 100 -32.74 -17.64 23.65
N LEU A 101 -32.07 -18.28 24.62
CA LEU A 101 -30.82 -19.03 24.39
C LEU A 101 -30.99 -20.18 23.40
N ILE A 102 -32.12 -20.90 23.44
CA ILE A 102 -32.43 -21.96 22.48
C ILE A 102 -32.62 -21.38 21.08
N ALA A 103 -33.33 -20.27 20.97
CA ALA A 103 -33.53 -19.57 19.68
C ALA A 103 -32.23 -19.00 19.09
N LEU A 104 -31.31 -18.55 19.95
CA LEU A 104 -29.97 -18.03 19.53
C LEU A 104 -28.95 -19.13 19.30
N ALA A 105 -29.34 -20.42 19.38
CA ALA A 105 -28.42 -21.52 19.09
C ALA A 105 -28.18 -21.66 17.62
N ASP A 106 -26.92 -21.51 17.20
CA ASP A 106 -26.45 -21.61 15.80
C ASP A 106 -25.94 -23.02 15.46
N THR A 107 -25.82 -23.91 16.44
CA THR A 107 -25.41 -25.31 16.26
C THR A 107 -26.35 -26.25 17.01
N PRO A 108 -26.52 -27.51 16.51
CA PRO A 108 -27.30 -28.52 17.21
C PRO A 108 -26.79 -28.79 18.66
N GLU A 109 -25.46 -28.77 18.85
CA GLU A 109 -24.84 -28.96 20.15
C GLU A 109 -25.28 -27.87 21.15
N ARG A 110 -25.22 -26.60 20.74
CA ARG A 110 -25.67 -25.46 21.57
C ARG A 110 -27.16 -25.56 21.89
N LYS A 111 -27.96 -25.93 20.89
CA LYS A 111 -29.40 -26.13 21.06
C LYS A 111 -29.67 -27.20 22.12
N ASN A 112 -29.05 -28.37 21.99
CA ASN A 112 -29.18 -29.47 22.94
C ASN A 112 -28.72 -29.06 24.36
N THR A 113 -27.61 -28.33 24.49
CA THR A 113 -27.09 -27.81 25.73
C THR A 113 -28.10 -26.84 26.37
N ASN A 114 -28.71 -25.93 25.64
CA ASN A 114 -29.69 -24.99 26.14
C ASN A 114 -31.03 -25.69 26.49
N GLN A 115 -31.40 -26.75 25.79
CA GLN A 115 -32.53 -27.60 26.15
C GLN A 115 -32.27 -28.39 27.45
N ALA A 116 -31.02 -28.85 27.67
CA ALA A 116 -30.67 -29.47 28.96
C ALA A 116 -30.79 -28.47 30.12
N LEU A 117 -30.45 -27.20 29.92
CA LEU A 117 -30.68 -26.15 30.91
C LEU A 117 -32.17 -26.02 31.25
N GLN A 118 -33.04 -26.07 30.22
CA GLN A 118 -34.47 -26.01 30.44
C GLN A 118 -34.95 -27.16 31.37
N GLY A 119 -34.51 -28.40 31.11
CA GLY A 119 -34.86 -29.53 32.00
C GLY A 119 -34.35 -29.36 33.43
N ILE A 120 -33.13 -28.84 33.62
CA ILE A 120 -32.58 -28.54 34.96
C ILE A 120 -33.40 -27.45 35.67
N LEU A 121 -33.88 -26.43 34.95
CA LEU A 121 -34.77 -25.41 35.49
C LEU A 121 -36.14 -25.97 35.86
N GLU A 122 -36.70 -26.86 35.05
CA GLU A 122 -37.97 -27.53 35.33
C GLU A 122 -37.88 -28.36 36.64
N GLU A 123 -36.81 -29.13 36.86
CA GLU A 123 -36.55 -29.82 38.14
C GLU A 123 -36.48 -28.86 39.31
N PHE A 124 -35.73 -27.76 39.17
CA PHE A 124 -35.57 -26.75 40.22
C PHE A 124 -36.89 -26.09 40.56
N PHE A 125 -37.63 -25.57 39.60
CA PHE A 125 -38.89 -24.88 39.81
C PHE A 125 -39.99 -25.83 40.35
N ALA A 126 -40.03 -27.09 39.93
CA ALA A 126 -40.93 -28.09 40.47
C ALA A 126 -40.70 -28.33 41.99
N ALA A 127 -39.45 -28.38 42.45
CA ALA A 127 -39.15 -28.49 43.87
C ALA A 127 -39.55 -27.21 44.62
N MET A 128 -39.25 -26.02 44.05
CA MET A 128 -39.62 -24.73 44.65
C MET A 128 -41.14 -24.55 44.74
N ASP A 129 -41.92 -24.96 43.73
CA ASP A 129 -43.35 -24.84 43.71
C ASP A 129 -44.01 -25.72 44.77
N ARG A 130 -43.49 -26.95 45.00
CA ARG A 130 -43.94 -27.79 46.11
C ARG A 130 -43.68 -27.13 47.46
N SER A 131 -42.50 -26.58 47.63
CA SER A 131 -42.14 -25.84 48.85
C SER A 131 -43.05 -24.61 49.08
N ASN A 132 -43.21 -23.77 48.02
CA ASN A 132 -44.09 -22.59 48.11
C ASN A 132 -45.54 -22.92 48.38
N SER A 133 -46.07 -24.03 47.83
CA SER A 133 -47.45 -24.49 48.09
C SER A 133 -47.69 -24.90 49.50
N LEU A 134 -46.70 -25.44 50.19
CA LEU A 134 -46.74 -25.74 51.67
C LEU A 134 -46.62 -24.46 52.49
N GLY A 135 -45.66 -23.57 52.09
CA GLY A 135 -45.49 -22.29 52.80
C GLY A 135 -46.75 -21.43 52.74
N LEU A 136 -47.47 -21.36 51.62
CA LEU A 136 -48.74 -20.64 51.49
C LEU A 136 -49.85 -21.21 52.43
N LYS A 137 -49.71 -22.44 52.91
CA LYS A 137 -50.58 -23.06 53.87
C LYS A 137 -50.09 -22.93 55.32
N ASN A 138 -49.02 -22.14 55.52
CA ASN A 138 -48.30 -22.01 56.80
C ASN A 138 -47.69 -23.35 57.33
N ASP A 139 -47.49 -24.36 56.45
CA ASP A 139 -46.72 -25.56 56.74
C ASP A 139 -45.23 -25.30 56.48
N ASN A 140 -44.68 -24.39 57.26
CA ASN A 140 -43.34 -23.86 57.07
C ASN A 140 -42.24 -24.88 57.30
N GLU A 141 -42.48 -25.87 58.24
CA GLU A 141 -41.51 -26.93 58.46
C GLU A 141 -41.38 -27.87 57.29
N ALA A 142 -42.49 -28.35 56.72
CA ALA A 142 -42.47 -29.19 55.53
C ALA A 142 -41.94 -28.42 54.29
N ALA A 143 -42.33 -27.14 54.15
CA ALA A 143 -41.81 -26.26 53.08
C ALA A 143 -40.29 -26.09 53.17
N ALA A 144 -39.77 -25.77 54.40
CA ALA A 144 -38.33 -25.60 54.59
C ALA A 144 -37.55 -26.90 54.34
N LYS A 145 -38.11 -28.04 54.72
CA LYS A 145 -37.49 -29.36 54.46
C LYS A 145 -37.28 -29.58 52.98
N ILE A 146 -38.28 -29.34 52.12
CA ILE A 146 -38.12 -29.43 50.64
C ILE A 146 -37.09 -28.44 50.16
N LEU A 147 -37.17 -27.17 50.60
CA LEU A 147 -36.23 -26.11 50.16
C LEU A 147 -34.79 -26.49 50.48
N LEU A 148 -34.51 -27.01 51.68
CA LEU A 148 -33.18 -27.32 52.18
C LEU A 148 -32.60 -28.63 51.61
N THR A 149 -33.45 -29.56 51.18
CA THR A 149 -33.04 -30.85 50.62
C THR A 149 -33.10 -30.82 49.07
N GLU A 150 -34.25 -31.10 48.49
CA GLU A 150 -34.46 -31.21 47.04
C GLU A 150 -34.15 -29.88 46.35
N GLY A 151 -34.65 -28.76 46.88
CA GLY A 151 -34.44 -27.43 46.33
C GLY A 151 -32.98 -27.01 46.31
N SER A 152 -32.25 -27.30 47.38
CA SER A 152 -30.82 -26.97 47.47
C SER A 152 -29.98 -27.76 46.44
N VAL A 153 -30.28 -29.05 46.25
CA VAL A 153 -29.60 -29.90 45.25
C VAL A 153 -29.93 -29.44 43.83
N ALA A 154 -31.20 -29.20 43.52
CA ALA A 154 -31.61 -28.70 42.21
C ALA A 154 -31.00 -27.33 41.90
N ARG A 155 -30.96 -26.42 42.90
CA ARG A 155 -30.29 -25.13 42.77
C ARG A 155 -28.79 -25.26 42.49
N ALA A 156 -28.11 -26.20 43.14
CA ALA A 156 -26.69 -26.46 42.90
C ALA A 156 -26.48 -26.92 41.45
N LYS A 157 -27.32 -27.81 40.92
CA LYS A 157 -27.27 -28.23 39.52
C LYS A 157 -27.39 -27.02 38.56
N VAL A 158 -28.39 -26.13 38.79
CA VAL A 158 -28.56 -24.92 37.96
C VAL A 158 -27.33 -24.03 38.05
N ARG A 159 -26.83 -23.74 39.26
CA ARG A 159 -25.66 -22.91 39.49
C ARG A 159 -24.44 -23.43 38.74
N ASP A 160 -24.12 -24.70 38.88
CA ASP A 160 -22.93 -25.32 38.31
C ASP A 160 -23.02 -25.36 36.77
N PHE A 161 -24.22 -25.68 36.25
CA PHE A 161 -24.46 -25.63 34.80
C PHE A 161 -24.32 -24.19 34.24
N VAL A 162 -24.96 -23.22 34.88
CA VAL A 162 -24.90 -21.81 34.45
C VAL A 162 -23.48 -21.28 34.56
N GLN A 163 -22.74 -21.59 35.62
CA GLN A 163 -21.34 -21.17 35.77
C GLN A 163 -20.49 -21.73 34.63
N GLY A 164 -20.56 -23.01 34.31
CA GLY A 164 -19.84 -23.61 33.20
C GLY A 164 -20.19 -22.97 31.85
N ARG A 165 -21.48 -22.57 31.67
CA ARG A 165 -21.89 -21.84 30.46
C ARG A 165 -21.33 -20.41 30.39
N VAL A 166 -21.34 -19.69 31.53
CA VAL A 166 -20.73 -18.35 31.60
C VAL A 166 -19.23 -18.40 31.27
N ASP A 167 -18.52 -19.36 31.87
CA ASP A 167 -17.09 -19.52 31.66
C ASP A 167 -16.77 -19.82 30.15
N ARG A 168 -17.56 -20.74 29.56
CA ARG A 168 -17.42 -21.06 28.14
C ARG A 168 -17.73 -19.87 27.24
N LEU A 169 -18.86 -19.18 27.44
CA LEU A 169 -19.23 -18.01 26.65
C LEU A 169 -18.23 -16.85 26.78
N THR A 170 -17.70 -16.66 28.01
CA THR A 170 -16.65 -15.67 28.23
C THR A 170 -15.36 -16.02 27.50
N SER A 171 -14.98 -17.30 27.46
CA SER A 171 -13.84 -17.77 26.71
C SER A 171 -14.04 -17.59 25.18
N GLU A 172 -15.22 -17.97 24.66
CA GLU A 172 -15.59 -17.78 23.26
C GLU A 172 -15.54 -16.29 22.86
N LEU A 173 -16.05 -15.40 23.74
CA LEU A 173 -16.00 -13.94 23.53
C LEU A 173 -14.57 -13.41 23.47
N ARG A 174 -13.70 -13.87 24.40
CA ARG A 174 -12.28 -13.50 24.38
C ARG A 174 -11.58 -13.97 23.10
N GLN A 175 -11.80 -15.22 22.69
CA GLN A 175 -11.23 -15.76 21.47
C GLN A 175 -11.69 -14.98 20.21
N ALA A 176 -12.98 -14.62 20.16
CA ALA A 176 -13.51 -13.82 19.06
C ALA A 176 -12.88 -12.41 19.01
N ARG A 177 -12.73 -11.77 20.19
CA ARG A 177 -12.03 -10.48 20.31
C ARG A 177 -10.58 -10.58 19.84
N ASP A 178 -9.84 -11.57 20.36
CA ASP A 178 -8.41 -11.74 20.05
C ASP A 178 -8.21 -12.05 18.55
N GLY A 179 -9.11 -12.84 17.97
CA GLY A 179 -9.14 -13.09 16.53
C GLY A 179 -9.38 -11.82 15.69
N ALA A 180 -10.33 -10.98 16.10
CA ALA A 180 -10.60 -9.71 15.43
C ALA A 180 -9.41 -8.74 15.55
N GLU A 181 -8.78 -8.67 16.73
CA GLU A 181 -7.59 -7.84 16.96
C GLU A 181 -6.39 -8.31 16.11
N GLN A 182 -6.18 -9.62 16.01
CA GLN A 182 -5.13 -10.20 15.18
C GLN A 182 -5.38 -9.93 13.69
N ALA A 183 -6.61 -10.07 13.21
CA ALA A 183 -6.99 -9.76 11.84
C ALA A 183 -6.74 -8.27 11.52
N ALA A 184 -7.15 -7.37 12.41
CA ALA A 184 -6.90 -5.94 12.27
C ALA A 184 -5.40 -5.60 12.25
N SER A 185 -4.61 -6.22 13.14
CA SER A 185 -3.15 -6.04 13.17
C SER A 185 -2.47 -6.53 11.90
N THR A 186 -2.86 -7.70 11.41
CA THR A 186 -2.35 -8.26 10.15
C THR A 186 -2.70 -7.35 8.96
N ALA A 187 -3.94 -6.88 8.88
CA ALA A 187 -4.37 -5.97 7.83
C ALA A 187 -3.56 -4.65 7.85
N LYS A 188 -3.33 -4.07 9.03
CA LYS A 188 -2.49 -2.87 9.19
C LYS A 188 -1.06 -3.12 8.71
N MET A 189 -0.45 -4.25 9.09
CA MET A 189 0.92 -4.60 8.70
C MET A 189 1.04 -4.78 7.19
N VAL A 190 0.10 -5.50 6.56
CA VAL A 190 0.07 -5.70 5.10
C VAL A 190 -0.10 -4.37 4.39
N LEU A 191 -1.04 -3.52 4.80
CA LEU A 191 -1.25 -2.20 4.21
C LEU A 191 -0.01 -1.32 4.33
N ALA A 192 0.61 -1.26 5.52
CA ALA A 192 1.80 -0.45 5.75
C ALA A 192 3.00 -0.94 4.92
N SER A 193 3.28 -2.24 4.95
CA SER A 193 4.41 -2.82 4.20
C SER A 193 4.23 -2.70 2.69
N ALA A 194 3.03 -2.97 2.18
CA ALA A 194 2.73 -2.83 0.75
C ALA A 194 2.79 -1.37 0.28
N THR A 195 2.36 -0.41 1.10
CA THR A 195 2.48 1.02 0.80
C THR A 195 3.94 1.44 0.72
N VAL A 196 4.76 1.07 1.72
CA VAL A 196 6.19 1.40 1.73
C VAL A 196 6.93 0.75 0.57
N ALA A 197 6.70 -0.54 0.33
CA ALA A 197 7.33 -1.26 -0.80
C ALA A 197 6.92 -0.67 -2.14
N GLY A 198 5.64 -0.32 -2.31
CA GLY A 198 5.13 0.31 -3.52
C GLY A 198 5.73 1.69 -3.77
N LEU A 199 5.86 2.51 -2.72
CA LEU A 199 6.48 3.83 -2.81
C LEU A 199 7.96 3.73 -3.22
N ILE A 200 8.72 2.84 -2.57
CA ILE A 200 10.14 2.60 -2.91
C ILE A 200 10.27 2.10 -4.34
N GLY A 201 9.43 1.14 -4.75
CA GLY A 201 9.42 0.61 -6.10
C GLY A 201 9.11 1.67 -7.16
N ALA A 202 8.12 2.51 -6.93
CA ALA A 202 7.76 3.60 -7.84
C ALA A 202 8.86 4.68 -7.93
N MET A 203 9.48 5.03 -6.80
CA MET A 203 10.62 5.96 -6.78
C MET A 203 11.83 5.39 -7.53
N ALA A 204 12.16 4.12 -7.31
CA ALA A 204 13.26 3.47 -8.01
C ALA A 204 13.00 3.40 -9.53
N LEU A 205 11.78 3.01 -9.93
CA LEU A 205 11.38 2.99 -11.33
C LEU A 205 11.43 4.38 -11.97
N SER A 206 10.94 5.40 -11.26
CA SER A 206 11.01 6.79 -11.71
C SER A 206 12.46 7.25 -11.89
N ALA A 207 13.32 6.99 -10.91
CA ALA A 207 14.74 7.32 -11.00
C ALA A 207 15.43 6.62 -12.18
N LEU A 208 15.15 5.33 -12.40
CA LEU A 208 15.70 4.58 -13.55
C LEU A 208 15.25 5.20 -14.88
N ILE A 209 13.97 5.53 -15.01
CA ILE A 209 13.43 6.16 -16.22
C ILE A 209 14.07 7.53 -16.46
N VAL A 210 14.18 8.37 -15.44
CA VAL A 210 14.77 9.70 -15.55
C VAL A 210 16.25 9.60 -15.88
N ILE A 211 17.02 8.80 -15.16
CA ILE A 211 18.49 8.72 -15.37
C ILE A 211 18.81 8.10 -16.72
N PHE A 212 18.26 6.92 -17.02
CA PHE A 212 18.62 6.18 -18.24
C PHE A 212 17.77 6.56 -19.46
N GLY A 213 16.55 7.00 -19.25
CA GLY A 213 15.63 7.36 -20.31
C GLY A 213 15.77 8.80 -20.79
N ILE A 214 16.21 9.72 -19.93
CA ILE A 214 16.20 11.16 -20.21
C ILE A 214 17.58 11.80 -19.97
N THR A 215 18.09 11.77 -18.73
CA THR A 215 19.25 12.57 -18.34
C THR A 215 20.53 12.14 -19.04
N ARG A 216 20.85 10.83 -19.06
CA ARG A 216 22.04 10.32 -19.75
C ARG A 216 22.03 10.58 -21.25
N PRO A 217 20.95 10.29 -21.99
CA PRO A 217 20.88 10.60 -23.41
C PRO A 217 21.00 12.10 -23.72
N LEU A 218 20.36 12.96 -22.96
CA LEU A 218 20.50 14.41 -23.11
C LEU A 218 21.92 14.87 -22.81
N GLY A 219 22.55 14.34 -21.76
CA GLY A 219 23.96 14.63 -21.44
C GLY A 219 24.91 14.20 -22.56
N SER A 220 24.65 13.08 -23.22
CA SER A 220 25.39 12.63 -24.41
C SER A 220 25.29 13.64 -25.55
N LEU A 221 24.08 14.11 -25.87
CA LEU A 221 23.86 15.14 -26.91
C LEU A 221 24.55 16.47 -26.58
N VAL A 222 24.50 16.90 -25.31
CA VAL A 222 25.24 18.10 -24.86
C VAL A 222 26.75 17.91 -25.04
N GLY A 223 27.28 16.73 -24.68
CA GLY A 223 28.70 16.42 -24.91
C GLY A 223 29.10 16.47 -26.37
N VAL A 224 28.26 15.95 -27.28
CA VAL A 224 28.48 16.05 -28.72
C VAL A 224 28.50 17.52 -29.18
N LEU A 225 27.53 18.34 -28.76
CA LEU A 225 27.48 19.77 -29.09
C LEU A 225 28.71 20.52 -28.57
N GLN A 226 29.20 20.22 -27.37
CA GLN A 226 30.45 20.81 -26.85
C GLN A 226 31.68 20.40 -27.65
N ARG A 227 31.77 19.16 -28.13
CA ARG A 227 32.85 18.71 -29.02
C ARG A 227 32.80 19.40 -30.38
N MET A 228 31.61 19.52 -30.93
CA MET A 228 31.42 20.26 -32.21
C MET A 228 31.84 21.74 -32.08
N ALA A 229 31.51 22.38 -30.95
CA ALA A 229 31.93 23.76 -30.66
C ALA A 229 33.45 23.93 -30.58
N ARG A 230 34.21 22.85 -30.29
CA ARG A 230 35.67 22.80 -30.34
C ARG A 230 36.26 22.42 -31.70
N GLY A 231 35.40 22.24 -32.72
CA GLY A 231 35.81 21.83 -34.06
C GLY A 231 35.89 20.33 -34.32
N GLU A 232 35.48 19.49 -33.34
CA GLU A 232 35.46 18.04 -33.51
C GLU A 232 34.13 17.58 -34.17
N VAL A 233 34.14 17.49 -35.51
CA VAL A 233 32.93 17.14 -36.29
C VAL A 233 32.69 15.65 -36.51
N ASP A 234 33.58 14.76 -35.99
CA ASP A 234 33.46 13.29 -36.19
C ASP A 234 32.70 12.55 -35.06
N ALA A 235 32.09 13.28 -34.12
CA ALA A 235 31.37 12.66 -33.00
C ALA A 235 30.14 11.85 -33.47
N GLU A 236 30.03 10.59 -33.05
CA GLU A 236 28.86 9.74 -33.29
C GLU A 236 27.68 10.20 -32.45
N ILE A 237 26.49 10.31 -33.05
CA ILE A 237 25.24 10.72 -32.37
C ILE A 237 24.31 9.50 -32.25
N ARG A 238 24.53 8.70 -31.20
CA ARG A 238 23.77 7.45 -30.95
C ARG A 238 22.28 7.69 -30.70
N GLU A 239 21.94 8.86 -30.21
CA GLU A 239 20.58 9.26 -29.86
C GLU A 239 19.71 9.50 -31.11
N ALA A 240 20.29 9.81 -32.26
CA ALA A 240 19.57 10.00 -33.53
C ALA A 240 18.80 8.75 -33.99
N GLY A 241 19.24 7.54 -33.57
CA GLY A 241 18.55 6.28 -33.84
C GLY A 241 17.36 5.98 -32.89
N ARG A 242 16.95 6.91 -31.97
CA ARG A 242 15.80 6.72 -31.07
C ARG A 242 14.51 7.15 -31.76
N GLY A 243 13.40 6.52 -31.35
CA GLY A 243 12.04 6.83 -31.85
C GLY A 243 11.25 7.81 -31.00
N ASP A 244 11.87 8.44 -29.98
CA ASP A 244 11.25 9.39 -29.08
C ASP A 244 11.67 10.84 -29.32
N GLU A 245 11.23 11.77 -28.48
CA GLU A 245 11.54 13.21 -28.57
C GLU A 245 13.06 13.49 -28.48
N ILE A 246 13.80 12.66 -27.72
CA ILE A 246 15.24 12.74 -27.60
C ILE A 246 15.90 12.35 -28.95
N GLY A 247 15.32 11.35 -29.63
CA GLY A 247 15.75 11.00 -30.98
C GLY A 247 15.52 12.11 -32.01
N ALA A 248 14.43 12.85 -31.89
CA ALA A 248 14.18 14.03 -32.72
C ALA A 248 15.26 15.12 -32.50
N VAL A 249 15.63 15.38 -31.24
CA VAL A 249 16.76 16.27 -30.92
C VAL A 249 18.07 15.70 -31.45
N GLY A 250 18.33 14.41 -31.34
CA GLY A 250 19.50 13.74 -31.88
C GLY A 250 19.65 13.94 -33.41
N LYS A 251 18.54 13.78 -34.15
CA LYS A 251 18.51 14.04 -35.61
C LYS A 251 18.76 15.51 -35.96
N ALA A 252 18.22 16.44 -35.17
CA ALA A 252 18.49 17.86 -35.35
C ALA A 252 19.97 18.19 -35.13
N VAL A 253 20.58 17.60 -34.07
CA VAL A 253 22.04 17.74 -33.85
C VAL A 253 22.86 17.12 -34.98
N GLU A 254 22.42 16.00 -35.55
CA GLU A 254 23.05 15.38 -36.74
C GLU A 254 22.99 16.30 -37.96
N GLY A 255 21.86 16.97 -38.16
CA GLY A 255 21.72 18.00 -39.22
C GLY A 255 22.68 19.20 -39.01
N ILE A 256 22.80 19.69 -37.76
CA ILE A 256 23.75 20.75 -37.41
C ILE A 256 25.18 20.28 -37.65
N LYS A 257 25.54 19.04 -37.25
CA LYS A 257 26.85 18.44 -37.51
C LYS A 257 27.19 18.47 -39.00
N ALA A 258 26.25 18.00 -39.83
CA ALA A 258 26.46 18.00 -41.29
C ALA A 258 26.67 19.41 -41.86
N MET A 259 25.92 20.40 -41.38
CA MET A 259 26.07 21.81 -41.79
C MET A 259 27.41 22.39 -41.35
N VAL A 260 27.86 22.14 -40.12
CA VAL A 260 29.16 22.62 -39.61
C VAL A 260 30.32 21.96 -40.37
N ALA A 261 30.24 20.66 -40.64
CA ALA A 261 31.25 19.94 -41.42
C ALA A 261 31.37 20.49 -42.86
N ARG A 262 30.23 20.77 -43.51
CA ARG A 262 30.19 21.36 -44.82
C ARG A 262 30.82 22.77 -44.83
N LYS A 263 30.47 23.61 -43.87
CA LYS A 263 31.04 24.96 -43.77
C LYS A 263 32.55 24.94 -43.54
N ALA A 264 33.02 24.06 -42.65
CA ALA A 264 34.45 23.88 -42.42
C ALA A 264 35.19 23.39 -43.66
N ALA A 265 34.59 22.50 -44.46
CA ALA A 265 35.16 22.06 -45.77
C ALA A 265 35.21 23.20 -46.80
N GLU A 266 34.14 24.00 -46.89
CA GLU A 266 34.09 25.19 -47.77
C GLU A 266 35.17 26.21 -47.39
N GLU A 267 35.33 26.52 -46.08
CA GLU A 267 36.36 27.43 -45.57
C GLU A 267 37.80 26.90 -45.86
N ALA A 268 38.01 25.59 -45.67
CA ALA A 268 39.29 24.95 -45.97
C ALA A 268 39.61 25.01 -47.46
N GLU A 269 38.64 24.83 -48.35
CA GLU A 269 38.83 24.94 -49.81
C GLU A 269 39.12 26.39 -50.24
N VAL A 270 38.39 27.36 -49.71
CA VAL A 270 38.68 28.81 -49.98
C VAL A 270 40.07 29.17 -49.53
N LYS A 271 40.50 28.69 -48.31
CA LYS A 271 41.88 28.92 -47.84
C LYS A 271 42.92 28.26 -48.77
N ARG A 272 42.69 27.02 -49.20
CA ARG A 272 43.55 26.28 -50.10
C ARG A 272 43.73 27.02 -51.44
N LEU A 273 42.62 27.53 -51.98
CA LEU A 273 42.66 28.32 -53.23
C LEU A 273 43.39 29.66 -53.02
N ALA A 274 43.19 30.33 -51.90
CA ALA A 274 43.91 31.57 -51.58
C ALA A 274 45.40 31.32 -51.36
N ASP A 275 45.82 30.27 -50.68
CA ASP A 275 47.21 29.90 -50.47
C ASP A 275 47.86 29.51 -51.80
N ALA A 276 47.12 28.77 -52.68
CA ALA A 276 47.63 28.45 -54.06
C ALA A 276 47.81 29.69 -54.95
N ALA A 277 46.86 30.63 -54.92
CA ALA A 277 46.96 31.90 -55.62
C ALA A 277 48.14 32.74 -55.13
N ALA A 278 48.31 32.86 -53.78
CA ALA A 278 49.46 33.57 -53.21
C ALA A 278 50.83 32.93 -53.59
N ALA A 279 50.88 31.59 -53.63
CA ALA A 279 52.08 30.87 -54.06
C ALA A 279 52.39 31.11 -55.57
N ALA A 280 51.36 31.13 -56.43
CA ALA A 280 51.51 31.42 -57.87
C ALA A 280 52.00 32.86 -58.11
N GLU A 281 51.45 33.82 -57.36
CA GLU A 281 51.86 35.23 -57.43
C GLU A 281 53.31 35.43 -56.94
N ARG A 282 53.71 34.80 -55.85
CA ARG A 282 55.11 34.80 -55.38
C ARG A 282 56.08 34.22 -56.46
N LYS A 283 55.68 33.10 -57.08
CA LYS A 283 56.46 32.48 -58.12
C LYS A 283 56.61 33.41 -59.35
N ARG A 284 55.52 34.10 -59.74
CA ARG A 284 55.55 35.08 -60.87
C ARG A 284 56.47 36.26 -60.55
N THR A 285 56.33 36.83 -59.35
CA THR A 285 57.19 37.92 -58.86
C THR A 285 58.68 37.53 -58.83
N MET A 286 58.97 36.26 -58.36
CA MET A 286 60.34 35.72 -58.36
C MET A 286 60.89 35.59 -59.80
N ILE A 287 60.09 35.14 -60.78
CA ILE A 287 60.49 35.04 -62.20
C ILE A 287 60.75 36.44 -62.79
N GLU A 288 59.85 37.40 -62.58
CA GLU A 288 59.99 38.77 -63.01
C GLU A 288 61.23 39.43 -62.41
N LEU A 289 61.54 39.13 -61.12
CA LEU A 289 62.75 39.63 -60.43
C LEU A 289 64.00 38.99 -61.02
N ALA A 290 63.98 37.67 -61.31
CA ALA A 290 65.09 36.95 -61.93
C ALA A 290 65.36 37.45 -63.37
N ASP A 291 64.31 37.62 -64.20
CA ASP A 291 64.42 38.19 -65.57
C ASP A 291 64.93 39.65 -65.57
N GLY A 292 64.49 40.43 -64.54
CA GLY A 292 64.96 41.78 -64.30
C GLY A 292 66.49 41.84 -63.97
N PHE A 293 66.85 40.91 -63.06
CA PHE A 293 68.25 40.78 -62.63
C PHE A 293 69.14 40.31 -63.79
N GLU A 294 68.71 39.33 -64.60
CA GLU A 294 69.44 38.84 -65.77
C GLU A 294 69.66 39.95 -66.84
N ARG A 295 68.63 40.76 -67.09
CA ARG A 295 68.75 41.91 -67.96
C ARG A 295 69.67 42.96 -67.39
N ALA A 296 69.65 43.28 -66.14
CA ALA A 296 70.53 44.23 -65.49
C ALA A 296 72.01 43.78 -65.54
N VAL A 297 72.23 42.49 -65.11
CA VAL A 297 73.59 41.89 -65.21
C VAL A 297 74.11 41.78 -66.66
N GLY A 298 73.23 41.35 -67.59
CA GLY A 298 73.59 41.32 -69.02
C GLY A 298 73.95 42.69 -69.57
N GLY A 299 73.22 43.74 -69.16
CA GLY A 299 73.58 45.13 -69.49
C GLY A 299 74.92 45.59 -68.96
N ILE A 300 75.21 45.26 -67.69
CA ILE A 300 76.49 45.57 -67.03
C ILE A 300 77.66 44.83 -67.70
N VAL A 301 77.45 43.53 -68.00
CA VAL A 301 78.44 42.72 -68.70
C VAL A 301 78.71 43.28 -70.13
N GLY A 302 77.64 43.70 -70.83
CA GLY A 302 77.74 44.36 -72.16
C GLY A 302 78.51 45.67 -72.09
N LEU A 303 78.26 46.50 -71.07
CA LEU A 303 79.00 47.74 -70.83
C LEU A 303 80.51 47.50 -70.53
N VAL A 304 80.75 46.51 -69.63
CA VAL A 304 82.13 46.14 -69.27
C VAL A 304 82.89 45.55 -70.54
N SER A 305 82.22 44.75 -71.34
CA SER A 305 82.76 44.16 -72.57
C SER A 305 83.06 45.23 -73.60
N SER A 306 82.15 46.20 -73.81
CA SER A 306 82.42 47.33 -74.71
C SER A 306 83.53 48.26 -74.22
N SER A 307 83.60 48.53 -72.94
CA SER A 307 84.72 49.31 -72.35
C SER A 307 86.06 48.59 -72.43
N ALA A 308 86.03 47.24 -72.29
CA ALA A 308 87.27 46.45 -72.51
C ALA A 308 87.73 46.44 -73.94
N THR A 309 86.78 46.47 -74.91
CA THR A 309 87.10 46.54 -76.33
C THR A 309 87.60 47.93 -76.73
N GLU A 310 87.04 48.99 -76.09
CA GLU A 310 87.54 50.38 -76.35
C GLU A 310 88.90 50.62 -75.74
N LEU A 311 89.22 49.97 -74.62
CA LEU A 311 90.60 50.03 -74.07
C LEU A 311 91.63 49.24 -74.90
N GLN A 312 91.19 48.18 -75.60
CA GLN A 312 92.08 47.46 -76.54
C GLN A 312 92.31 48.18 -77.87
N ALA A 313 91.46 49.09 -78.21
CA ALA A 313 91.60 49.89 -79.42
C ALA A 313 92.48 51.17 -79.23
N THR A 314 92.79 51.49 -77.95
CA THR A 314 93.61 52.67 -77.61
C THR A 314 95.01 52.31 -77.03
N ALA A 315 95.40 51.02 -77.03
CA ALA A 315 96.75 50.54 -76.73
C ALA A 315 97.45 50.10 -78.04
#